data_882e31ad56df6a2000c175edd30f6980
#
_entry.id   882e31ad56df6a2000c175edd30f6980
#
_cell.length_a   1.000
_cell.length_b   1.000
_cell.length_c   1.000
_cell.angle_alpha   90.00
_cell.angle_beta   90.00
_cell.angle_gamma   90.00
#
_symmetry.space_group_name_H-M   'P 1'
#
loop_
_entity.id
_entity.type
_entity.pdbx_description
1 polymer ?
#
loop_
_entity_poly.entity_id
_entity_poly.type
_entity_poly.pdbx_seq_one_letter_code
_entity_poly.pdbx_strand_id
1 'polypeptide(L)'
;MRCSVVTDLSSGDTVIIDGGSESARIISWINEFSGKGPDWSNGPTNFEEMEHVGVKKRRVVALVNTHAHFDHSGEIPILLDEYNVSWYLHKDDFFLQSLAQESGMRWGFVLPEPAIADKLLEDNMNLELGTLQFKILHTPGHTLGGCCILVEVKGGPNQLFAGDTLFAGSVGRTDLPNTGGDFNVLSNSIISKLWPLDDDTVVHPGHGPTTTIGIEKSTNPYVGSSNPAFGKYH
;
A
#
# COMPACT_ATOMS: atom_id res chain seq x y z
N MET A 1 -5.43 6.03 7.20
CA MET A 1 -4.67 5.14 6.30
C MET A 1 -5.44 4.94 5.00
N ARG A 2 -4.77 4.67 3.87
CA ARG A 2 -5.37 4.37 2.57
C ARG A 2 -5.40 2.86 2.35
N CYS A 3 -6.58 2.30 2.18
CA CYS A 3 -6.76 0.99 1.56
C CYS A 3 -6.95 1.18 0.05
N SER A 4 -6.34 0.36 -0.77
CA SER A 4 -6.48 0.39 -2.22
C SER A 4 -7.08 -0.91 -2.73
N VAL A 5 -8.03 -0.79 -3.67
CA VAL A 5 -8.69 -1.94 -4.31
C VAL A 5 -8.37 -1.90 -5.80
N VAL A 6 -7.55 -2.84 -6.25
CA VAL A 6 -7.11 -2.96 -7.65
C VAL A 6 -7.94 -4.04 -8.33
N THR A 7 -8.65 -3.68 -9.39
CA THR A 7 -9.54 -4.61 -10.10
C THR A 7 -9.22 -4.63 -11.59
N ASP A 8 -9.04 -5.81 -12.16
CA ASP A 8 -9.11 -6.00 -13.60
C ASP A 8 -10.58 -5.97 -14.05
N LEU A 9 -10.94 -4.93 -14.80
CA LEU A 9 -12.33 -4.70 -15.22
C LEU A 9 -12.85 -5.79 -16.16
N SER A 10 -11.98 -6.52 -16.84
CA SER A 10 -12.35 -7.55 -17.80
C SER A 10 -12.66 -8.90 -17.13
N SER A 11 -11.92 -9.27 -16.12
CA SER A 11 -12.10 -10.53 -15.37
C SER A 11 -12.91 -10.37 -14.09
N GLY A 12 -12.83 -9.19 -13.45
CA GLY A 12 -13.33 -8.93 -12.11
C GLY A 12 -12.35 -9.32 -11.00
N ASP A 13 -11.16 -9.85 -11.36
CA ASP A 13 -10.14 -10.19 -10.36
C ASP A 13 -9.71 -8.95 -9.60
N THR A 14 -9.72 -9.06 -8.29
CA THR A 14 -9.56 -7.92 -7.39
C THR A 14 -8.55 -8.25 -6.30
N VAL A 15 -7.62 -7.34 -6.07
CA VAL A 15 -6.64 -7.40 -4.97
C VAL A 15 -6.89 -6.23 -4.03
N ILE A 16 -6.92 -6.51 -2.73
CA ILE A 16 -6.99 -5.48 -1.69
C ILE A 16 -5.58 -5.25 -1.16
N ILE A 17 -5.13 -4.00 -1.20
CA ILE A 17 -3.83 -3.56 -0.69
C ILE A 17 -4.07 -2.75 0.58
N ASP A 18 -3.42 -3.14 1.69
CA ASP A 18 -3.51 -2.49 3.00
C ASP A 18 -4.96 -2.38 3.53
N GLY A 19 -5.63 -3.52 3.68
CA GLY A 19 -7.01 -3.60 4.19
C GLY A 19 -7.13 -3.58 5.71
N GLY A 20 -6.23 -2.91 6.43
CA GLY A 20 -6.09 -3.04 7.87
C GLY A 20 -7.08 -2.26 8.73
N SER A 21 -7.97 -1.48 8.15
CA SER A 21 -9.02 -0.76 8.87
C SER A 21 -10.28 -0.59 8.02
N GLU A 22 -11.43 -0.35 8.68
CA GLU A 22 -12.74 -0.19 8.03
C GLU A 22 -13.14 -1.39 7.14
N SER A 23 -12.79 -2.61 7.52
CA SER A 23 -13.04 -3.84 6.76
C SER A 23 -14.51 -4.01 6.35
N ALA A 24 -15.45 -3.72 7.25
CA ALA A 24 -16.88 -3.79 6.96
C ALA A 24 -17.27 -2.85 5.79
N ARG A 25 -16.66 -1.67 5.70
CA ARG A 25 -16.88 -0.71 4.62
C ARG A 25 -16.26 -1.20 3.31
N ILE A 26 -15.07 -1.79 3.37
CA ILE A 26 -14.40 -2.39 2.20
C ILE A 26 -15.27 -3.52 1.64
N ILE A 27 -15.74 -4.43 2.50
CA ILE A 27 -16.61 -5.56 2.14
C ILE A 27 -17.91 -5.07 1.49
N SER A 28 -18.61 -4.12 2.14
CA SER A 28 -19.83 -3.52 1.59
C SER A 28 -19.59 -2.94 0.20
N TRP A 29 -18.53 -2.12 0.06
CA TRP A 29 -18.20 -1.49 -1.20
C TRP A 29 -17.88 -2.50 -2.31
N ILE A 30 -17.08 -3.54 -2.04
CA ILE A 30 -16.75 -4.58 -3.02
C ILE A 30 -18.00 -5.34 -3.46
N ASN A 31 -18.92 -5.62 -2.53
CA ASN A 31 -20.11 -6.43 -2.80
C ASN A 31 -21.23 -5.63 -3.49
N GLU A 32 -21.35 -4.33 -3.19
CA GLU A 32 -22.46 -3.48 -3.66
C GLU A 32 -22.16 -2.79 -4.99
N PHE A 33 -20.88 -2.48 -5.26
CA PHE A 33 -20.51 -1.67 -6.43
C PHE A 33 -19.82 -2.49 -7.51
N SER A 34 -20.43 -2.51 -8.68
CA SER A 34 -19.88 -3.09 -9.91
C SER A 34 -19.21 -2.06 -10.84
N GLY A 35 -18.80 -0.89 -10.33
CA GLY A 35 -18.22 0.21 -11.11
C GLY A 35 -16.81 0.62 -10.65
N LYS A 36 -16.25 1.67 -11.25
CA LYS A 36 -15.04 2.33 -10.72
C LYS A 36 -15.35 2.85 -9.33
N GLY A 37 -14.47 2.57 -8.38
CA GLY A 37 -14.57 3.13 -7.04
C GLY A 37 -14.39 4.65 -7.04
N PRO A 38 -14.81 5.32 -5.96
CA PRO A 38 -14.52 6.73 -5.80
C PRO A 38 -13.01 6.94 -5.79
N ASP A 39 -12.56 7.95 -6.54
CA ASP A 39 -11.19 8.44 -6.42
C ASP A 39 -11.08 9.28 -5.15
N TRP A 40 -10.55 8.68 -4.10
CA TRP A 40 -10.34 9.34 -2.81
C TRP A 40 -9.10 10.25 -2.79
N SER A 41 -8.37 10.37 -3.89
CA SER A 41 -7.15 11.19 -3.95
C SER A 41 -7.41 12.67 -3.63
N ASN A 42 -8.64 13.14 -3.82
CA ASN A 42 -9.07 14.52 -3.59
C ASN A 42 -10.03 14.70 -2.40
N GLY A 43 -10.14 13.70 -1.50
CA GLY A 43 -11.09 13.73 -0.39
C GLY A 43 -12.40 12.98 -0.68
N PRO A 44 -13.38 12.98 0.24
CA PRO A 44 -14.62 12.24 0.06
C PRO A 44 -15.41 12.80 -1.12
N THR A 45 -15.42 12.07 -2.22
CA THR A 45 -16.33 12.32 -3.33
C THR A 45 -17.71 11.75 -2.98
N ASN A 46 -18.79 12.45 -3.37
CA ASN A 46 -20.13 11.95 -3.20
C ASN A 46 -20.30 10.62 -3.95
N PHE A 47 -20.77 9.59 -3.27
CA PHE A 47 -21.04 8.26 -3.84
C PHE A 47 -22.07 8.27 -4.98
N GLU A 48 -22.76 9.38 -5.20
CA GLU A 48 -23.85 9.53 -6.17
C GLU A 48 -23.38 9.72 -7.63
N GLU A 49 -22.08 10.02 -7.87
CA GLU A 49 -21.55 10.29 -9.22
C GLU A 49 -20.84 9.10 -9.88
N MET A 50 -20.98 7.89 -9.33
CA MET A 50 -20.33 6.71 -9.89
C MET A 50 -21.09 6.23 -11.13
N GLU A 51 -20.54 6.50 -12.33
CA GLU A 51 -20.98 5.83 -13.54
C GLU A 51 -20.80 4.32 -13.39
N HIS A 52 -21.91 3.57 -13.47
CA HIS A 52 -21.92 2.12 -13.54
C HIS A 52 -21.39 1.66 -14.91
N VAL A 53 -20.09 1.69 -15.08
CA VAL A 53 -19.46 1.03 -16.22
C VAL A 53 -19.54 -0.47 -15.95
N GLY A 54 -20.10 -1.24 -16.90
CA GLY A 54 -20.40 -2.67 -16.78
C GLY A 54 -19.17 -3.52 -16.43
N VAL A 55 -18.74 -3.45 -15.19
CA VAL A 55 -17.65 -4.24 -14.62
C VAL A 55 -18.23 -5.59 -14.22
N LYS A 56 -17.53 -6.66 -14.53
CA LYS A 56 -17.86 -7.97 -13.96
C LYS A 56 -17.84 -7.89 -12.45
N LYS A 57 -18.68 -8.70 -11.81
CA LYS A 57 -18.71 -8.80 -10.34
C LYS A 57 -17.27 -9.01 -9.84
N ARG A 58 -16.85 -8.19 -8.88
CA ARG A 58 -15.53 -8.29 -8.27
C ARG A 58 -15.37 -9.64 -7.57
N ARG A 59 -14.22 -10.24 -7.77
CA ARG A 59 -13.77 -11.45 -7.10
C ARG A 59 -12.45 -11.15 -6.43
N VAL A 60 -12.45 -11.03 -5.10
CA VAL A 60 -11.20 -10.88 -4.35
C VAL A 60 -10.37 -12.16 -4.52
N VAL A 61 -9.14 -12.02 -4.97
CA VAL A 61 -8.22 -13.14 -5.24
C VAL A 61 -7.03 -13.16 -4.30
N ALA A 62 -6.71 -12.04 -3.65
CA ALA A 62 -5.65 -11.93 -2.65
C ALA A 62 -5.78 -10.66 -1.81
N LEU A 63 -5.15 -10.71 -0.63
CA LEU A 63 -4.81 -9.55 0.18
C LEU A 63 -3.29 -9.36 0.14
N VAL A 64 -2.84 -8.11 -0.01
CA VAL A 64 -1.40 -7.77 -0.08
C VAL A 64 -1.15 -6.58 0.84
N ASN A 65 -0.14 -6.67 1.69
CA ASN A 65 0.22 -5.54 2.55
C ASN A 65 1.58 -4.96 2.16
N THR A 66 1.64 -3.63 2.14
CA THR A 66 2.91 -2.91 1.99
C THR A 66 3.79 -3.09 3.22
N HIS A 67 3.19 -3.11 4.40
CA HIS A 67 3.86 -3.36 5.69
C HIS A 67 2.82 -3.74 6.76
N ALA A 68 3.28 -4.08 7.97
CA ALA A 68 2.41 -4.66 8.99
C ALA A 68 2.11 -3.74 10.18
N HIS A 69 2.14 -2.41 10.05
CA HIS A 69 1.58 -1.56 11.10
C HIS A 69 0.09 -1.83 11.28
N PHE A 70 -0.39 -1.64 12.50
CA PHE A 70 -1.75 -2.04 12.90
C PHE A 70 -2.86 -1.39 12.05
N ASP A 71 -2.67 -0.17 11.60
CA ASP A 71 -3.64 0.52 10.74
C ASP A 71 -3.66 -0.04 9.31
N HIS A 72 -2.57 -0.65 8.83
CA HIS A 72 -2.48 -1.33 7.54
C HIS A 72 -2.87 -2.81 7.60
N SER A 73 -2.71 -3.47 8.75
CA SER A 73 -2.89 -4.93 8.88
C SER A 73 -3.90 -5.38 9.95
N GLY A 74 -4.36 -4.49 10.81
CA GLY A 74 -5.11 -4.86 12.01
C GLY A 74 -6.45 -5.56 11.76
N GLU A 75 -7.16 -5.23 10.68
CA GLU A 75 -8.45 -5.87 10.33
C GLU A 75 -8.33 -6.89 9.19
N ILE A 76 -7.12 -7.21 8.75
CA ILE A 76 -6.87 -8.28 7.76
C ILE A 76 -7.53 -9.61 8.16
N PRO A 77 -7.56 -10.04 9.45
CA PRO A 77 -8.25 -11.27 9.83
C PRO A 77 -9.73 -11.29 9.41
N ILE A 78 -10.42 -10.15 9.47
CA ILE A 78 -11.82 -10.03 9.06
C ILE A 78 -11.97 -10.23 7.54
N LEU A 79 -11.07 -9.65 6.75
CA LEU A 79 -11.08 -9.81 5.29
C LEU A 79 -10.70 -11.23 4.86
N LEU A 80 -9.82 -11.90 5.59
CA LEU A 80 -9.48 -13.31 5.35
C LEU A 80 -10.69 -14.22 5.61
N ASP A 81 -11.43 -13.94 6.67
CA ASP A 81 -12.65 -14.70 7.03
C ASP A 81 -13.75 -14.53 5.96
N GLU A 82 -13.91 -13.29 5.45
CA GLU A 82 -14.91 -12.99 4.40
C GLU A 82 -14.56 -13.62 3.05
N TYR A 83 -13.29 -13.49 2.60
CA TYR A 83 -12.93 -13.83 1.23
C TYR A 83 -12.22 -15.18 1.08
N ASN A 84 -11.68 -15.75 2.14
CA ASN A 84 -10.94 -17.02 2.14
C ASN A 84 -9.85 -17.07 1.05
N VAL A 85 -8.97 -16.08 1.03
CA VAL A 85 -7.88 -15.90 0.06
C VAL A 85 -6.53 -15.84 0.74
N SER A 86 -5.43 -15.94 -0.03
CA SER A 86 -4.09 -15.80 0.52
C SER A 86 -3.77 -14.34 0.88
N TRP A 87 -2.99 -14.18 1.93
CA TRP A 87 -2.44 -12.92 2.39
C TRP A 87 -0.93 -12.86 2.23
N TYR A 88 -0.45 -11.81 1.53
CA TYR A 88 0.94 -11.58 1.19
C TYR A 88 1.54 -10.49 2.07
N LEU A 89 2.68 -10.78 2.70
CA LEU A 89 3.45 -9.85 3.53
C LEU A 89 4.95 -10.19 3.44
N HIS A 90 5.82 -9.20 3.59
CA HIS A 90 7.26 -9.46 3.69
C HIS A 90 7.59 -10.09 5.06
N LYS A 91 8.45 -11.12 5.07
CA LYS A 91 8.79 -11.89 6.28
C LYS A 91 9.34 -11.03 7.43
N ASP A 92 10.07 -9.96 7.09
CA ASP A 92 10.71 -9.11 8.08
C ASP A 92 9.73 -8.22 8.85
N ASP A 93 8.43 -8.21 8.47
CA ASP A 93 7.35 -7.55 9.20
C ASP A 93 6.44 -8.52 10.00
N PHE A 94 6.74 -9.82 10.01
CA PHE A 94 5.93 -10.79 10.78
C PHE A 94 5.87 -10.48 12.28
N PHE A 95 6.93 -9.90 12.83
CA PHE A 95 6.92 -9.48 14.23
C PHE A 95 5.96 -8.30 14.47
N LEU A 96 5.85 -7.36 13.53
CA LEU A 96 4.88 -6.26 13.61
C LEU A 96 3.43 -6.77 13.49
N GLN A 97 3.19 -7.69 12.57
CA GLN A 97 1.91 -8.37 12.42
C GLN A 97 1.44 -8.95 13.75
N SER A 98 2.31 -9.66 14.48
CA SER A 98 1.97 -10.25 15.78
C SER A 98 1.68 -9.20 16.86
N LEU A 99 2.15 -7.98 16.71
CA LEU A 99 1.95 -6.86 17.65
C LEU A 99 0.78 -5.94 17.26
N ALA A 100 0.06 -6.23 16.17
CA ALA A 100 -0.97 -5.31 15.66
C ALA A 100 -2.05 -5.00 16.72
N GLN A 101 -2.52 -6.01 17.47
CA GLN A 101 -3.52 -5.83 18.51
C GLN A 101 -3.03 -4.96 19.66
N GLU A 102 -1.81 -5.23 20.17
CA GLU A 102 -1.21 -4.44 21.25
C GLU A 102 -0.96 -2.99 20.79
N SER A 103 -0.44 -2.81 19.58
CA SER A 103 -0.18 -1.49 19.01
C SER A 103 -1.48 -0.72 18.80
N GLY A 104 -2.52 -1.34 18.27
CA GLY A 104 -3.84 -0.72 18.09
C GLY A 104 -4.46 -0.28 19.42
N MET A 105 -4.37 -1.09 20.47
CA MET A 105 -4.87 -0.75 21.80
C MET A 105 -4.23 0.52 22.36
N ARG A 106 -2.96 0.78 22.10
CA ARG A 106 -2.27 2.01 22.54
C ARG A 106 -2.87 3.27 21.92
N TRP A 107 -3.55 3.12 20.77
CA TRP A 107 -4.24 4.19 20.04
C TRP A 107 -5.76 4.16 20.24
N GLY A 108 -6.27 3.27 21.11
CA GLY A 108 -7.69 3.15 21.42
C GLY A 108 -8.48 2.28 20.45
N PHE A 109 -7.82 1.52 19.60
CA PHE A 109 -8.47 0.56 18.67
C PHE A 109 -8.59 -0.81 19.31
N VAL A 110 -9.74 -1.45 19.12
CA VAL A 110 -9.97 -2.86 19.48
C VAL A 110 -9.90 -3.68 18.19
N LEU A 111 -8.80 -4.37 18.02
CA LEU A 111 -8.53 -5.16 16.80
C LEU A 111 -8.70 -6.65 17.07
N PRO A 112 -9.04 -7.46 16.06
CA PRO A 112 -9.08 -8.91 16.16
C PRO A 112 -7.70 -9.49 16.50
N GLU A 113 -7.68 -10.76 16.88
CA GLU A 113 -6.42 -11.51 17.03
C GLU A 113 -5.67 -11.52 15.68
N PRO A 114 -4.35 -11.22 15.67
CA PRO A 114 -3.58 -11.14 14.44
C PRO A 114 -3.57 -12.47 13.66
N ALA A 115 -3.84 -12.42 12.37
CA ALA A 115 -3.63 -13.55 11.49
C ALA A 115 -2.14 -13.69 11.15
N ILE A 116 -1.77 -14.81 10.54
CA ILE A 116 -0.42 -15.07 10.04
C ILE A 116 -0.47 -15.06 8.51
N ALA A 117 0.36 -14.23 7.88
CA ALA A 117 0.47 -14.21 6.42
C ALA A 117 0.97 -15.57 5.92
N ASP A 118 0.28 -16.13 4.93
CA ASP A 118 0.57 -17.45 4.38
C ASP A 118 1.47 -17.38 3.13
N LYS A 119 1.70 -16.20 2.59
CA LYS A 119 2.54 -15.94 1.43
C LYS A 119 3.56 -14.84 1.68
N LEU A 120 4.75 -15.02 1.10
CA LEU A 120 5.85 -14.07 1.25
C LEU A 120 5.93 -13.11 0.07
N LEU A 121 6.21 -11.84 0.37
CA LEU A 121 6.72 -10.88 -0.60
C LEU A 121 8.25 -10.89 -0.57
N GLU A 122 8.86 -10.80 -1.75
CA GLU A 122 10.31 -10.72 -1.92
C GLU A 122 10.66 -9.57 -2.87
N ASP A 123 11.87 -9.03 -2.72
CA ASP A 123 12.34 -7.95 -3.59
C ASP A 123 12.42 -8.38 -5.06
N ASN A 124 11.95 -7.50 -5.94
CA ASN A 124 11.86 -7.72 -7.39
C ASN A 124 10.96 -8.89 -7.81
N MET A 125 10.13 -9.42 -6.91
CA MET A 125 9.15 -10.43 -7.24
C MET A 125 8.12 -9.90 -8.25
N ASN A 126 7.87 -10.67 -9.32
CA ASN A 126 6.69 -10.49 -10.16
C ASN A 126 5.58 -11.36 -9.58
N LEU A 127 4.52 -10.72 -9.09
CA LEU A 127 3.43 -11.39 -8.40
C LEU A 127 2.19 -11.41 -9.31
N GLU A 128 1.75 -12.60 -9.70
CA GLU A 128 0.55 -12.80 -10.50
C GLU A 128 -0.61 -13.21 -9.58
N LEU A 129 -1.66 -12.39 -9.55
CA LEU A 129 -2.86 -12.61 -8.73
C LEU A 129 -4.10 -12.56 -9.62
N GLY A 130 -4.61 -13.72 -9.97
CA GLY A 130 -5.63 -13.82 -11.03
C GLY A 130 -5.05 -13.31 -12.35
N THR A 131 -5.69 -12.30 -12.95
CA THR A 131 -5.23 -11.65 -14.17
C THR A 131 -4.37 -10.40 -13.93
N LEU A 132 -4.21 -10.00 -12.67
CA LEU A 132 -3.43 -8.83 -12.28
C LEU A 132 -1.95 -9.19 -12.11
N GLN A 133 -1.08 -8.26 -12.52
CA GLN A 133 0.37 -8.40 -12.37
C GLN A 133 0.92 -7.24 -11.56
N PHE A 134 1.74 -7.57 -10.56
CA PHE A 134 2.37 -6.62 -9.67
C PHE A 134 3.87 -6.87 -9.63
N LYS A 135 4.66 -5.81 -9.48
CA LYS A 135 6.07 -5.90 -9.15
C LYS A 135 6.30 -5.42 -7.73
N ILE A 136 6.96 -6.23 -6.94
CA ILE A 136 7.27 -5.92 -5.53
C ILE A 136 8.65 -5.27 -5.45
N LEU A 137 8.71 -4.13 -4.79
CA LEU A 137 9.95 -3.41 -4.50
C LEU A 137 10.12 -3.38 -2.98
N HIS A 138 11.07 -4.13 -2.44
CA HIS A 138 11.37 -4.07 -1.01
C HIS A 138 12.04 -2.73 -0.68
N THR A 139 11.39 -1.94 0.15
CA THR A 139 11.78 -0.56 0.52
C THR A 139 11.82 -0.41 2.04
N PRO A 140 12.75 -1.10 2.72
CA PRO A 140 12.88 -1.03 4.17
C PRO A 140 13.25 0.37 4.65
N GLY A 141 13.00 0.63 5.93
CA GLY A 141 13.40 1.83 6.64
C GLY A 141 12.29 2.54 7.39
N HIS A 142 11.03 2.46 6.97
CA HIS A 142 9.87 2.74 7.82
C HIS A 142 9.58 1.54 8.73
N THR A 143 9.54 0.37 8.14
CA THR A 143 9.62 -0.95 8.79
C THR A 143 10.72 -1.78 8.15
N LEU A 144 11.06 -2.92 8.74
CA LEU A 144 12.05 -3.84 8.16
C LEU A 144 11.55 -4.52 6.89
N GLY A 145 10.25 -4.85 6.83
CA GLY A 145 9.60 -5.54 5.73
C GLY A 145 8.84 -4.63 4.77
N GLY A 146 8.99 -3.30 4.89
CA GLY A 146 8.28 -2.34 4.04
C GLY A 146 8.48 -2.60 2.56
N CYS A 147 7.39 -2.67 1.78
CA CYS A 147 7.39 -2.86 0.34
C CYS A 147 6.55 -1.81 -0.36
N CYS A 148 6.98 -1.41 -1.55
CA CYS A 148 6.12 -0.73 -2.51
C CYS A 148 5.63 -1.74 -3.56
N ILE A 149 4.38 -1.57 -4.02
CA ILE A 149 3.73 -2.47 -4.96
C ILE A 149 3.47 -1.69 -6.25
N LEU A 150 4.14 -2.06 -7.33
CA LEU A 150 4.04 -1.39 -8.62
C LEU A 150 3.10 -2.17 -9.55
N VAL A 151 2.18 -1.45 -10.18
CA VAL A 151 1.34 -1.95 -11.28
C VAL A 151 1.71 -1.23 -12.55
N GLU A 152 2.19 -1.96 -13.54
CA GLU A 152 2.46 -1.42 -14.87
C GLU A 152 1.16 -1.32 -15.67
N VAL A 153 0.85 -0.11 -16.16
CA VAL A 153 -0.40 0.17 -16.89
C VAL A 153 -0.10 0.37 -18.37
N LYS A 154 -0.61 -0.52 -19.19
CA LYS A 154 -0.41 -0.41 -20.64
C LYS A 154 -1.11 0.83 -21.21
N GLY A 155 -0.32 1.77 -21.72
CA GLY A 155 -0.83 3.00 -22.36
C GLY A 155 -1.25 4.11 -21.39
N GLY A 156 -0.85 4.02 -20.14
CA GLY A 156 -1.05 5.03 -19.11
C GLY A 156 0.08 5.04 -18.08
N PRO A 157 0.08 5.98 -17.14
CA PRO A 157 1.09 6.03 -16.09
C PRO A 157 1.01 4.82 -15.17
N ASN A 158 2.16 4.31 -14.77
CA ASN A 158 2.25 3.24 -13.78
C ASN A 158 1.69 3.68 -12.43
N GLN A 159 1.22 2.74 -11.63
CA GLN A 159 0.62 2.98 -10.32
C GLN A 159 1.49 2.35 -9.24
N LEU A 160 1.98 3.15 -8.30
CA LEU A 160 2.82 2.71 -7.19
C LEU A 160 2.06 2.86 -5.86
N PHE A 161 1.75 1.76 -5.21
CA PHE A 161 1.21 1.74 -3.85
C PHE A 161 2.40 1.72 -2.89
N ALA A 162 2.68 2.87 -2.32
CA ALA A 162 3.94 3.10 -1.60
C ALA A 162 3.84 2.78 -0.09
N GLY A 163 2.66 2.48 0.42
CA GLY A 163 2.46 2.39 1.87
C GLY A 163 3.06 3.62 2.56
N ASP A 164 3.79 3.40 3.61
CA ASP A 164 4.44 4.46 4.38
C ASP A 164 5.92 4.67 4.01
N THR A 165 6.27 4.39 2.76
CA THR A 165 7.63 4.66 2.23
C THR A 165 7.76 6.11 1.76
N LEU A 166 6.88 6.57 0.86
CA LEU A 166 6.96 7.89 0.21
C LEU A 166 5.58 8.57 0.23
N PHE A 167 5.54 9.81 0.69
CA PHE A 167 4.35 10.66 0.75
C PHE A 167 4.50 11.91 -0.11
N ALA A 168 3.39 12.58 -0.39
CA ALA A 168 3.41 13.91 -1.00
C ALA A 168 4.12 14.91 -0.08
N GLY A 169 5.34 15.30 -0.44
CA GLY A 169 6.18 16.22 0.31
C GLY A 169 6.74 15.66 1.63
N SER A 170 6.72 14.35 1.84
CA SER A 170 7.23 13.71 3.05
C SER A 170 7.69 12.27 2.81
N VAL A 171 8.17 11.61 3.85
CA VAL A 171 8.49 10.18 3.88
C VAL A 171 7.96 9.55 5.15
N GLY A 172 7.93 8.23 5.21
CA GLY A 172 7.51 7.49 6.39
C GLY A 172 8.34 7.81 7.62
N ARG A 173 7.72 7.73 8.78
CA ARG A 173 8.42 7.88 10.07
C ARG A 173 9.37 6.73 10.30
N THR A 174 10.52 7.04 10.85
CA THR A 174 11.58 6.05 11.17
C THR A 174 11.92 6.01 12.65
N ASP A 175 11.18 6.79 13.45
CA ASP A 175 11.37 6.96 14.90
C ASP A 175 10.34 6.21 15.75
N LEU A 176 9.51 5.37 15.12
CA LEU A 176 8.53 4.57 15.84
C LEU A 176 9.22 3.45 16.62
N PRO A 177 8.86 3.23 17.89
CA PRO A 177 9.51 2.23 18.71
C PRO A 177 9.24 0.82 18.20
N ASN A 178 10.28 -0.03 18.18
CA ASN A 178 10.22 -1.44 17.84
C ASN A 178 9.77 -1.75 16.40
N THR A 179 9.93 -0.83 15.45
CA THR A 179 9.58 -1.05 14.05
C THR A 179 10.78 -1.37 13.17
N GLY A 180 11.99 -1.18 13.69
CA GLY A 180 13.23 -1.28 12.91
C GLY A 180 13.44 -0.08 11.99
N GLY A 181 12.78 1.05 12.27
CA GLY A 181 12.88 2.29 11.49
C GLY A 181 14.29 2.85 11.44
N ASP A 182 14.76 3.25 10.25
CA ASP A 182 16.04 3.92 9.99
C ASP A 182 15.90 4.84 8.78
N PHE A 183 16.15 6.14 8.99
CA PHE A 183 16.00 7.13 7.92
C PHE A 183 17.02 6.93 6.78
N ASN A 184 18.24 6.53 7.07
CA ASN A 184 19.24 6.32 6.02
C ASN A 184 18.86 5.12 5.15
N VAL A 185 18.35 4.04 5.78
CA VAL A 185 17.84 2.87 5.05
C VAL A 185 16.64 3.26 4.19
N LEU A 186 15.69 4.03 4.73
CA LEU A 186 14.50 4.50 3.99
C LEU A 186 14.88 5.39 2.82
N SER A 187 15.76 6.38 3.04
CA SER A 187 16.26 7.28 2.00
C SER A 187 16.94 6.50 0.87
N ASN A 188 17.83 5.55 1.22
CA ASN A 188 18.48 4.69 0.24
C ASN A 188 17.48 3.81 -0.53
N SER A 189 16.47 3.28 0.13
CA SER A 189 15.39 2.52 -0.51
C SER A 189 14.66 3.36 -1.55
N ILE A 190 14.25 4.57 -1.19
CA ILE A 190 13.56 5.50 -2.09
C ILE A 190 14.45 5.84 -3.29
N ILE A 191 15.70 6.25 -3.06
CA ILE A 191 16.61 6.69 -4.12
C ILE A 191 16.94 5.53 -5.06
N SER A 192 17.22 4.35 -4.53
CA SER A 192 17.67 3.21 -5.36
C SER A 192 16.54 2.48 -6.07
N LYS A 193 15.33 2.46 -5.48
CA LYS A 193 14.20 1.68 -5.98
C LYS A 193 13.11 2.52 -6.66
N LEU A 194 12.84 3.72 -6.15
CA LEU A 194 11.74 4.52 -6.65
C LEU A 194 12.18 5.59 -7.66
N TRP A 195 13.35 6.24 -7.48
CA TRP A 195 13.85 7.24 -8.43
C TRP A 195 14.16 6.72 -9.83
N PRO A 196 14.46 5.42 -10.05
CA PRO A 196 14.56 4.84 -11.40
C PRO A 196 13.22 4.64 -12.13
N LEU A 197 12.08 4.75 -11.44
CA LEU A 197 10.77 4.67 -12.08
C LEU A 197 10.48 5.91 -12.94
N ASP A 198 9.56 5.78 -13.89
CA ASP A 198 9.14 6.88 -14.75
C ASP A 198 8.57 8.03 -13.91
N ASP A 199 8.90 9.27 -14.27
CA ASP A 199 8.52 10.46 -13.51
C ASP A 199 7.01 10.68 -13.44
N ASP A 200 6.23 10.16 -14.39
CA ASP A 200 4.77 10.20 -14.41
C ASP A 200 4.09 9.07 -13.61
N THR A 201 4.87 8.14 -13.03
CA THR A 201 4.35 7.10 -12.15
C THR A 201 3.58 7.72 -10.98
N VAL A 202 2.30 7.37 -10.87
CA VAL A 202 1.42 7.89 -9.81
C VAL A 202 1.71 7.15 -8.52
N VAL A 203 1.98 7.89 -7.45
CA VAL A 203 2.24 7.35 -6.11
C VAL A 203 0.99 7.45 -5.25
N HIS A 204 0.53 6.30 -4.75
CA HIS A 204 -0.54 6.15 -3.77
C HIS A 204 0.07 5.87 -2.40
N PRO A 205 0.26 6.89 -1.55
CA PRO A 205 0.83 6.69 -0.22
C PRO A 205 -0.19 6.08 0.74
N GLY A 206 0.28 5.49 1.83
CA GLY A 206 -0.58 5.00 2.92
C GLY A 206 -1.37 6.11 3.61
N HIS A 207 -0.83 7.32 3.64
CA HIS A 207 -1.47 8.52 4.21
C HIS A 207 -1.32 9.72 3.29
N GLY A 208 -2.32 10.60 3.30
CA GLY A 208 -2.30 11.87 2.56
C GLY A 208 -2.68 11.74 1.08
N PRO A 209 -2.45 12.81 0.28
CA PRO A 209 -2.83 12.84 -1.13
C PRO A 209 -1.88 12.03 -2.02
N THR A 210 -2.33 11.69 -3.22
CA THR A 210 -1.50 11.13 -4.28
C THR A 210 -0.47 12.15 -4.77
N THR A 211 0.64 11.66 -5.32
CA THR A 211 1.70 12.45 -5.95
C THR A 211 2.26 11.68 -7.14
N THR A 212 3.41 12.12 -7.70
CA THR A 212 4.15 11.38 -8.73
C THR A 212 5.62 11.26 -8.36
N ILE A 213 6.29 10.27 -8.94
CA ILE A 213 7.73 10.09 -8.76
C ILE A 213 8.50 11.36 -9.14
N GLY A 214 8.18 11.99 -10.27
CA GLY A 214 8.86 13.20 -10.74
C GLY A 214 8.72 14.39 -9.80
N ILE A 215 7.51 14.59 -9.20
CA ILE A 215 7.29 15.65 -8.22
C ILE A 215 8.17 15.40 -6.98
N GLU A 216 8.09 14.21 -6.39
CA GLU A 216 8.81 13.90 -5.16
C GLU A 216 10.33 13.87 -5.38
N LYS A 217 10.81 13.31 -6.48
CA LYS A 217 12.23 13.31 -6.87
C LYS A 217 12.82 14.72 -6.98
N SER A 218 12.01 15.69 -7.42
CA SER A 218 12.46 17.09 -7.54
C SER A 218 12.27 17.91 -6.28
N THR A 219 11.15 17.75 -5.55
CA THR A 219 10.71 18.72 -4.53
C THR A 219 10.63 18.17 -3.12
N ASN A 220 10.69 16.84 -2.91
CA ASN A 220 10.55 16.27 -1.58
C ASN A 220 11.63 16.82 -0.63
N PRO A 221 11.26 17.39 0.52
CA PRO A 221 12.22 18.05 1.41
C PRO A 221 13.18 17.08 2.12
N TYR A 222 12.92 15.79 2.11
CA TYR A 222 13.74 14.76 2.77
C TYR A 222 14.70 14.07 1.79
N VAL A 223 14.20 13.68 0.62
CA VAL A 223 14.88 12.80 -0.33
C VAL A 223 14.94 13.36 -1.76
N GLY A 224 14.33 14.51 -2.01
CA GLY A 224 14.33 15.16 -3.33
C GLY A 224 15.62 15.89 -3.63
N SER A 225 15.91 16.12 -4.92
CA SER A 225 17.12 16.79 -5.40
C SER A 225 17.26 18.27 -4.94
N SER A 226 16.14 18.90 -4.55
CA SER A 226 16.13 20.25 -3.96
C SER A 226 16.59 20.28 -2.48
N ASN A 227 16.71 19.13 -1.82
CA ASN A 227 17.20 19.04 -0.45
C ASN A 227 18.69 19.40 -0.38
N PRO A 228 19.13 20.42 0.40
CA PRO A 228 20.55 20.76 0.52
C PRO A 228 21.43 19.64 1.10
N ALA A 229 20.82 18.67 1.79
CA ALA A 229 21.51 17.49 2.31
C ALA A 229 21.56 16.34 1.30
N PHE A 230 20.87 16.46 0.16
CA PHE A 230 20.87 15.43 -0.90
C PHE A 230 22.29 15.21 -1.40
N GLY A 231 22.76 13.97 -1.37
CA GLY A 231 24.13 13.61 -1.76
C GLY A 231 25.20 13.73 -0.67
N LYS A 232 24.87 14.19 0.55
CA LYS A 232 25.84 14.17 1.67
C LYS A 232 25.95 12.80 2.37
N TYR A 233 25.01 11.91 2.10
CA TYR A 233 24.89 10.59 2.71
C TYR A 233 25.05 9.46 1.69
N HIS A 234 25.62 9.76 0.52
CA HIS A 234 25.90 8.81 -0.58
C HIS A 234 27.38 8.70 -0.87
#